data_96ec58be0e2db2e5e40dae5bc547561f
#
_entry.id   96ec58be0e2db2e5e40dae5bc547561f
#
_cell.length_a   1.000
_cell.length_b   1.000
_cell.length_c   1.000
_cell.angle_alpha   90.00
_cell.angle_beta   90.00
_cell.angle_gamma   90.00
#
_symmetry.space_group_name_H-M   'P 1'
#
loop_
_entity.id
_entity.type
_entity.pdbx_description
1 polymer ?
#
loop_
_entity_poly.entity_id
_entity_poly.type
_entity_poly.pdbx_seq_one_letter_code
_entity_poly.pdbx_strand_id
1 'polypeptide(L)'
;VEISVTSQTAGVSAVTATINSSTQSQNVTFIADVRTAKIADLVVIKDGSEADGSTANTLRARVTDAFGNALAGQAVSVMAGNSATVTPTVTTQSDGTVEFSVTSQTAGTSTVTASINSSSLSRDVTF
;
A
#
# COMPACT_ATOMS: atom_id res chain seq x y z
N VAL A 1 -26.10 -28.45 11.93
CA VAL A 1 -26.17 -27.01 12.22
C VAL A 1 -25.10 -26.26 11.45
N GLU A 2 -25.44 -25.12 10.90
CA GLU A 2 -24.52 -24.24 10.20
C GLU A 2 -24.05 -23.15 11.14
N ILE A 3 -22.76 -22.77 11.03
CA ILE A 3 -22.19 -21.67 11.78
C ILE A 3 -21.45 -20.75 10.81
N SER A 4 -21.47 -19.46 11.11
CA SER A 4 -20.80 -18.43 10.32
C SER A 4 -19.61 -17.86 11.07
N VAL A 5 -18.51 -17.62 10.36
CA VAL A 5 -17.29 -17.04 10.92
C VAL A 5 -16.97 -15.78 10.14
N THR A 6 -16.67 -14.71 10.84
CA THR A 6 -16.27 -13.43 10.23
C THR A 6 -14.92 -12.99 10.80
N SER A 7 -14.20 -12.16 10.04
CA SER A 7 -12.90 -11.62 10.50
C SER A 7 -12.58 -10.32 9.80
N GLN A 8 -11.88 -9.43 10.50
CA GLN A 8 -11.28 -8.21 9.96
C GLN A 8 -9.81 -8.40 9.62
N THR A 9 -9.26 -9.59 9.90
CA THR A 9 -7.85 -9.92 9.68
C THR A 9 -7.75 -10.95 8.56
N ALA A 10 -6.99 -10.63 7.52
CA ALA A 10 -6.69 -11.58 6.45
C ALA A 10 -5.81 -12.72 6.96
N GLY A 11 -6.01 -13.91 6.43
CA GLY A 11 -5.26 -15.09 6.81
C GLY A 11 -6.15 -16.28 7.08
N VAL A 12 -5.56 -17.32 7.66
CA VAL A 12 -6.24 -18.58 7.96
C VAL A 12 -6.74 -18.58 9.41
N SER A 13 -8.01 -18.92 9.58
CA SER A 13 -8.62 -19.12 10.90
C SER A 13 -8.98 -20.58 11.08
N ALA A 14 -8.52 -21.19 12.15
CA ALA A 14 -8.91 -22.54 12.53
C ALA A 14 -10.21 -22.48 13.33
N VAL A 15 -11.23 -23.21 12.85
CA VAL A 15 -12.53 -23.25 13.51
C VAL A 15 -12.71 -24.65 14.11
N THR A 16 -12.98 -24.70 15.42
CA THR A 16 -13.07 -25.96 16.16
C THR A 16 -14.47 -26.13 16.76
N ALA A 17 -15.08 -27.26 16.50
CA ALA A 17 -16.34 -27.64 17.12
C ALA A 17 -16.08 -28.82 18.09
N THR A 18 -16.63 -28.72 19.29
CA THR A 18 -16.39 -29.72 20.37
C THR A 18 -17.69 -30.10 21.03
N ILE A 19 -17.88 -31.41 21.23
CA ILE A 19 -18.95 -31.96 22.06
C ILE A 19 -18.40 -33.18 22.82
N ASN A 20 -18.62 -33.25 24.13
CA ASN A 20 -18.03 -34.25 24.98
C ASN A 20 -16.50 -34.31 24.77
N SER A 21 -15.93 -35.45 24.43
CA SER A 21 -14.51 -35.59 24.10
C SER A 21 -14.25 -35.65 22.59
N SER A 22 -15.24 -35.30 21.76
CA SER A 22 -15.13 -35.29 20.32
C SER A 22 -14.87 -33.89 19.80
N THR A 23 -13.86 -33.73 18.96
CA THR A 23 -13.44 -32.44 18.42
C THR A 23 -13.14 -32.56 16.93
N GLN A 24 -13.65 -31.62 16.14
CA GLN A 24 -13.32 -31.46 14.71
C GLN A 24 -12.90 -30.04 14.45
N SER A 25 -11.89 -29.87 13.61
CA SER A 25 -11.39 -28.56 13.22
C SER A 25 -11.31 -28.45 11.70
N GLN A 26 -11.66 -27.28 11.19
CA GLN A 26 -11.49 -26.93 9.79
C GLN A 26 -10.90 -25.53 9.69
N ASN A 27 -10.10 -25.32 8.68
CA ASN A 27 -9.53 -24.00 8.40
C ASN A 27 -10.41 -23.26 7.40
N VAL A 28 -10.64 -21.98 7.67
CA VAL A 28 -11.24 -21.06 6.71
C VAL A 28 -10.26 -19.92 6.45
N THR A 29 -10.30 -19.37 5.25
CA THR A 29 -9.35 -18.32 4.85
C THR A 29 -10.12 -17.02 4.61
N PHE A 30 -9.61 -15.95 5.18
CA PHE A 30 -10.09 -14.59 4.91
C PHE A 30 -9.06 -13.85 4.07
N ILE A 31 -9.51 -13.10 3.08
CA ILE A 31 -8.66 -12.29 2.21
C ILE A 31 -8.86 -10.81 2.51
N ALA A 32 -7.83 -10.00 2.22
CA ALA A 32 -7.92 -8.55 2.34
C ALA A 32 -8.99 -7.99 1.40
N ASP A 33 -9.67 -6.92 1.82
CA ASP A 33 -10.79 -6.34 1.08
C ASP A 33 -10.28 -5.27 0.11
N VAL A 34 -10.11 -5.63 -1.16
CA VAL A 34 -9.63 -4.70 -2.20
C VAL A 34 -10.58 -3.53 -2.45
N ARG A 35 -11.85 -3.64 -2.09
CA ARG A 35 -12.84 -2.57 -2.28
C ARG A 35 -12.63 -1.41 -1.33
N THR A 36 -11.97 -1.64 -0.20
CA THR A 36 -11.66 -0.61 0.79
C THR A 36 -10.19 -0.19 0.75
N ALA A 37 -9.47 -0.48 -0.34
CA ALA A 37 -8.06 -0.15 -0.50
C ALA A 37 -7.82 1.35 -0.29
N LYS A 38 -6.79 1.66 0.49
CA LYS A 38 -6.36 3.03 0.79
C LYS A 38 -4.86 3.13 0.85
N ILE A 39 -4.34 4.35 0.69
CA ILE A 39 -2.94 4.64 0.97
C ILE A 39 -2.79 4.76 2.48
N ALA A 40 -2.22 3.75 3.11
CA ALA A 40 -2.04 3.72 4.56
C ALA A 40 -0.85 4.57 4.99
N ASP A 41 0.19 4.65 4.14
CA ASP A 41 1.41 5.38 4.45
C ASP A 41 2.14 5.79 3.16
N LEU A 42 2.88 6.90 3.24
CA LEU A 42 3.78 7.38 2.19
C LEU A 42 5.01 7.95 2.88
N VAL A 43 6.16 7.33 2.65
CA VAL A 43 7.42 7.65 3.33
C VAL A 43 8.47 8.06 2.32
N VAL A 44 9.22 9.12 2.64
CA VAL A 44 10.40 9.52 1.85
C VAL A 44 11.58 8.70 2.34
N ILE A 45 12.18 7.92 1.43
CA ILE A 45 13.34 7.07 1.73
C ILE A 45 14.64 7.82 1.46
N LYS A 46 14.71 8.54 0.34
CA LYS A 46 15.86 9.35 -0.05
C LYS A 46 15.38 10.72 -0.50
N ASP A 47 16.02 11.77 0.01
CA ASP A 47 15.72 13.17 -0.30
C ASP A 47 17.01 13.94 -0.58
N GLY A 48 16.88 15.16 -1.09
CA GLY A 48 18.03 16.04 -1.33
C GLY A 48 18.86 15.67 -2.54
N SER A 49 18.30 14.95 -3.51
CA SER A 49 19.00 14.61 -4.75
C SER A 49 19.23 15.83 -5.63
N GLU A 50 20.26 15.78 -6.47
CA GLU A 50 20.57 16.86 -7.42
C GLU A 50 19.51 16.95 -8.51
N ALA A 51 19.20 18.18 -8.91
CA ALA A 51 18.22 18.46 -9.97
C ALA A 51 18.87 18.32 -11.35
N ASP A 52 19.40 17.12 -11.65
CA ASP A 52 20.10 16.83 -12.90
C ASP A 52 19.27 15.97 -13.88
N GLY A 53 18.03 15.62 -13.51
CA GLY A 53 17.15 14.79 -14.30
C GLY A 53 17.45 13.28 -14.23
N SER A 54 18.49 12.88 -13.52
CA SER A 54 18.93 11.48 -13.41
C SER A 54 19.01 10.98 -11.98
N THR A 55 19.39 11.85 -11.04
CA THR A 55 19.52 11.48 -9.63
C THR A 55 18.16 11.52 -8.96
N ALA A 56 17.72 10.40 -8.41
CA ALA A 56 16.37 10.23 -7.92
C ALA A 56 16.25 10.46 -6.42
N ASN A 57 15.14 11.06 -6.01
CA ASN A 57 14.56 10.91 -4.68
C ASN A 57 13.65 9.70 -4.69
N THR A 58 13.55 8.97 -3.60
CA THR A 58 12.81 7.70 -3.53
C THR A 58 11.78 7.76 -2.42
N LEU A 59 10.58 7.26 -2.71
CA LEU A 59 9.49 7.15 -1.76
C LEU A 59 8.96 5.72 -1.75
N ARG A 60 8.26 5.39 -0.66
CA ARG A 60 7.56 4.10 -0.53
C ARG A 60 6.12 4.36 -0.10
N ALA A 61 5.17 3.78 -0.84
CA ALA A 61 3.76 3.77 -0.51
C ALA A 61 3.36 2.42 0.05
N ARG A 62 2.41 2.42 0.98
CA ARG A 62 1.81 1.21 1.52
C ARG A 62 0.30 1.28 1.33
N VAL A 63 -0.28 0.19 0.82
CA VAL A 63 -1.71 0.06 0.59
C VAL A 63 -2.27 -1.03 1.49
N THR A 64 -3.34 -0.70 2.19
CA THR A 64 -4.08 -1.64 3.04
C THR A 64 -5.58 -1.53 2.76
N ASP A 65 -6.34 -2.49 3.26
CA ASP A 65 -7.79 -2.34 3.34
C ASP A 65 -8.18 -1.46 4.55
N ALA A 66 -9.48 -1.28 4.77
CA ALA A 66 -9.98 -0.45 5.88
C ALA A 66 -9.59 -1.01 7.26
N PHE A 67 -9.18 -2.25 7.35
CA PHE A 67 -8.85 -2.95 8.59
C PHE A 67 -7.34 -3.14 8.78
N GLY A 68 -6.51 -2.57 7.91
CA GLY A 68 -5.06 -2.62 8.02
C GLY A 68 -4.40 -3.83 7.38
N ASN A 69 -5.12 -4.65 6.64
CA ASN A 69 -4.54 -5.80 5.93
C ASN A 69 -3.83 -5.33 4.65
N ALA A 70 -2.59 -5.77 4.45
CA ALA A 70 -1.79 -5.42 3.29
C ALA A 70 -2.44 -5.92 1.99
N LEU A 71 -2.41 -5.08 0.95
CA LEU A 71 -2.99 -5.40 -0.35
C LEU A 71 -1.91 -5.43 -1.43
N ALA A 72 -1.64 -6.62 -1.96
CA ALA A 72 -0.71 -6.83 -3.07
C ALA A 72 -1.41 -6.57 -4.41
N GLY A 73 -0.62 -6.26 -5.44
CA GLY A 73 -1.12 -6.15 -6.80
C GLY A 73 -2.03 -4.96 -7.06
N GLN A 74 -2.00 -3.94 -6.21
CA GLN A 74 -2.85 -2.76 -6.34
C GLN A 74 -2.15 -1.67 -7.13
N ALA A 75 -2.87 -1.09 -8.10
CA ALA A 75 -2.36 0.02 -8.90
C ALA A 75 -2.50 1.33 -8.12
N VAL A 76 -1.37 1.98 -7.86
CA VAL A 76 -1.29 3.27 -7.17
C VAL A 76 -0.96 4.34 -8.19
N SER A 77 -1.76 5.40 -8.23
CA SER A 77 -1.48 6.56 -9.08
C SER A 77 -0.53 7.51 -8.37
N VAL A 78 0.50 7.97 -9.07
CA VAL A 78 1.52 8.84 -8.51
C VAL A 78 1.63 10.10 -9.35
N MET A 79 1.68 11.26 -8.68
CA MET A 79 1.86 12.56 -9.31
C MET A 79 2.96 13.33 -8.58
N ALA A 80 3.71 14.13 -9.32
CA ALA A 80 4.76 14.98 -8.76
C ALA A 80 4.63 16.39 -9.33
N GLY A 81 4.79 17.41 -8.48
CA GLY A 81 4.76 18.82 -8.86
C GLY A 81 6.13 19.36 -9.27
N ASN A 82 6.19 20.66 -9.53
CA ASN A 82 7.42 21.43 -9.86
C ASN A 82 8.20 20.80 -11.03
N SER A 83 7.49 20.35 -12.06
CA SER A 83 8.07 19.73 -13.27
C SER A 83 8.89 18.45 -13.00
N ALA A 84 8.73 17.82 -11.86
CA ALA A 84 9.38 16.56 -11.57
C ALA A 84 8.75 15.40 -12.36
N THR A 85 9.56 14.39 -12.64
CA THR A 85 9.15 13.21 -13.40
C THR A 85 9.00 12.01 -12.47
N VAL A 86 7.88 11.30 -12.62
CA VAL A 86 7.59 10.09 -11.86
C VAL A 86 6.81 9.11 -12.74
N THR A 87 6.94 7.81 -12.47
CA THR A 87 6.10 6.81 -13.13
C THR A 87 4.66 7.01 -12.68
N PRO A 88 3.69 7.24 -13.60
CA PRO A 88 2.33 7.63 -13.20
C PRO A 88 1.54 6.53 -12.48
N THR A 89 1.89 5.27 -12.68
CA THR A 89 1.22 4.14 -12.01
C THR A 89 2.25 3.12 -11.56
N VAL A 90 2.17 2.72 -10.29
CA VAL A 90 3.01 1.69 -9.70
C VAL A 90 2.12 0.65 -9.02
N THR A 91 2.62 -0.59 -8.91
CA THR A 91 1.82 -1.71 -8.41
C THR A 91 2.44 -2.26 -7.13
N THR A 92 1.62 -2.46 -6.09
CA THR A 92 2.11 -2.96 -4.81
C THR A 92 2.61 -4.41 -4.90
N GLN A 93 3.64 -4.70 -4.12
CA GLN A 93 4.23 -6.02 -3.98
C GLN A 93 3.44 -6.87 -2.96
N SER A 94 3.91 -8.07 -2.68
CA SER A 94 3.22 -9.02 -1.81
C SER A 94 3.01 -8.51 -0.38
N ASP A 95 3.84 -7.58 0.08
CA ASP A 95 3.72 -6.94 1.40
C ASP A 95 2.84 -5.69 1.42
N GLY A 96 2.21 -5.35 0.30
CA GLY A 96 1.36 -4.17 0.16
C GLY A 96 2.13 -2.87 -0.05
N THR A 97 3.45 -2.92 -0.22
CA THR A 97 4.28 -1.74 -0.43
C THR A 97 4.78 -1.65 -1.87
N VAL A 98 5.13 -0.44 -2.29
CA VAL A 98 5.82 -0.20 -3.55
C VAL A 98 6.73 1.01 -3.40
N GLU A 99 7.97 0.86 -3.90
CA GLU A 99 8.93 1.98 -3.97
C GLU A 99 8.90 2.57 -5.38
N PHE A 100 9.06 3.88 -5.46
CA PHE A 100 9.14 4.58 -6.73
C PHE A 100 10.09 5.76 -6.62
N SER A 101 10.61 6.18 -7.77
CA SER A 101 11.64 7.21 -7.89
C SER A 101 11.08 8.44 -8.55
N VAL A 102 11.54 9.60 -8.09
CA VAL A 102 11.20 10.91 -8.64
C VAL A 102 12.49 11.62 -9.05
N THR A 103 12.53 12.15 -10.26
CA THR A 103 13.66 12.94 -10.77
C THR A 103 13.18 14.32 -11.20
N SER A 104 14.10 15.28 -11.24
CA SER A 104 13.78 16.64 -11.69
C SER A 104 15.02 17.33 -12.24
N GLN A 105 14.81 18.21 -13.22
CA GLN A 105 15.82 19.17 -13.68
C GLN A 105 15.63 20.54 -13.06
N THR A 106 14.61 20.72 -12.24
CA THR A 106 14.28 21.98 -11.59
C THR A 106 14.52 21.87 -10.10
N ALA A 107 15.43 22.70 -9.57
CA ALA A 107 15.68 22.76 -8.13
C ALA A 107 14.46 23.29 -7.39
N GLY A 108 14.26 22.83 -6.17
CA GLY A 108 13.15 23.24 -5.31
C GLY A 108 12.37 22.08 -4.76
N THR A 109 11.20 22.38 -4.19
CA THR A 109 10.34 21.40 -3.57
C THR A 109 9.32 20.86 -4.56
N SER A 110 9.23 19.53 -4.64
CA SER A 110 8.20 18.83 -5.42
C SER A 110 7.28 18.08 -4.48
N THR A 111 5.98 18.35 -4.58
CA THR A 111 4.97 17.62 -3.82
C THR A 111 4.60 16.35 -4.58
N VAL A 112 4.83 15.20 -3.96
CA VAL A 112 4.53 13.88 -4.52
C VAL A 112 3.28 13.34 -3.86
N THR A 113 2.31 12.95 -4.68
CA THR A 113 1.01 12.44 -4.23
C THR A 113 0.81 11.02 -4.73
N ALA A 114 0.51 10.10 -3.81
CA ALA A 114 0.10 8.74 -4.15
C ALA A 114 -1.39 8.59 -3.83
N SER A 115 -2.14 7.96 -4.72
CA SER A 115 -3.58 7.80 -4.55
C SER A 115 -4.07 6.46 -5.05
N ILE A 116 -5.10 5.95 -4.37
CA ILE A 116 -5.87 4.79 -4.79
C ILE A 116 -7.32 4.99 -4.35
N ASN A 117 -8.27 4.68 -5.22
CA ASN A 117 -9.69 4.98 -4.99
C ASN A 117 -9.86 6.47 -4.64
N SER A 118 -10.49 6.79 -3.53
CA SER A 118 -10.64 8.16 -3.05
C SER A 118 -9.63 8.53 -1.95
N SER A 119 -8.63 7.69 -1.72
CA SER A 119 -7.59 7.90 -0.70
C SER A 119 -6.33 8.46 -1.34
N SER A 120 -5.70 9.45 -0.70
CA SER A 120 -4.42 9.99 -1.15
C SER A 120 -3.59 10.48 0.03
N LEU A 121 -2.26 10.39 -0.13
CA LEU A 121 -1.28 11.02 0.76
C LEU A 121 -0.24 11.75 -0.08
N SER A 122 0.32 12.82 0.48
CA SER A 122 1.35 13.63 -0.18
C SER A 122 2.55 13.78 0.72
N ARG A 123 3.74 13.82 0.11
CA ARG A 123 5.01 14.16 0.77
C ARG A 123 5.81 15.06 -0.15
N ASP A 124 6.58 15.96 0.45
CA ASP A 124 7.48 16.83 -0.28
C ASP A 124 8.87 16.22 -0.36
N VAL A 125 9.48 16.31 -1.53
CA VAL A 125 10.90 16.02 -1.74
C VAL A 125 11.57 17.26 -2.31
N THR A 126 12.88 17.39 -2.07
CA THR A 126 13.66 18.56 -2.49
C THR A 126 14.75 18.14 -3.47
N PHE A 127 14.87 18.90 -4.52
CA PHE A 127 15.98 18.79 -5.48
C PHE A 127 16.87 20.01 -5.45
#